data_e8dedc6acd56e4f48ff38467b77a5bee
#
_entry.id   e8dedc6acd56e4f48ff38467b77a5bee
#
_cell.length_a   1.000
_cell.length_b   1.000
_cell.length_c   1.000
_cell.angle_alpha   90.00
_cell.angle_beta   90.00
_cell.angle_gamma   90.00
#
_symmetry.space_group_name_H-M   'P 1'
#
loop_
_entity.id
_entity.type
_entity.pdbx_description
1 polymer ?
#
loop_
_entity_poly.entity_id
_entity_poly.type
_entity_poly.pdbx_seq_one_letter_code
_entity_poly.pdbx_strand_id
1 'polypeptide(L)'
;MTYEKYLDYSREELLEKVRAVMSPKRFNHVLGVERAAIALAEKYGYDTEKAGLAGLLHDYAKELPNQEFLELIDKYKLDPELKKWGNNVWHGMVGIYKIQEDLGLTDSEILRSIEIHTVGSHEMSTLDKIVYVADYIEHNRNFPLVEEARQVAEQSLDKAVAFETVHTVEHLAHQALPIFPQTLETYNAFVHYLKD
;
A
#
# COMPACT_ATOMS: atom_id res chain seq x y z
N MET A 1 -18.87 1.96 -9.13
CA MET A 1 -17.55 1.60 -9.66
C MET A 1 -17.50 0.09 -9.72
N THR A 2 -17.09 -0.48 -10.83
CA THR A 2 -16.93 -1.93 -11.02
C THR A 2 -15.45 -2.22 -11.19
N TYR A 3 -15.00 -3.40 -10.83
CA TYR A 3 -13.61 -3.83 -11.02
C TYR A 3 -13.48 -4.98 -12.04
N GLU A 4 -14.55 -5.20 -12.80
CA GLU A 4 -14.69 -6.30 -13.77
C GLU A 4 -13.68 -6.21 -14.93
N LYS A 5 -13.08 -5.03 -15.14
CA LYS A 5 -11.96 -4.87 -16.10
C LYS A 5 -10.68 -5.58 -15.66
N TYR A 6 -10.52 -5.80 -14.36
CA TYR A 6 -9.29 -6.34 -13.76
C TYR A 6 -9.49 -7.70 -13.11
N LEU A 7 -10.73 -8.04 -12.72
CA LEU A 7 -11.09 -9.26 -12.00
C LEU A 7 -12.42 -9.80 -12.49
N ASP A 8 -12.58 -11.11 -12.51
CA ASP A 8 -13.82 -11.81 -12.89
C ASP A 8 -14.86 -11.83 -11.74
N TYR A 9 -14.98 -10.72 -11.00
CA TYR A 9 -15.90 -10.57 -9.87
C TYR A 9 -16.66 -9.26 -9.96
N SER A 10 -17.94 -9.28 -9.61
CA SER A 10 -18.65 -8.05 -9.27
C SER A 10 -18.00 -7.39 -8.04
N ARG A 11 -18.24 -6.09 -7.85
CA ARG A 11 -17.72 -5.40 -6.65
C ARG A 11 -18.24 -6.02 -5.36
N GLU A 12 -19.48 -6.49 -5.33
CA GLU A 12 -20.10 -7.14 -4.16
C GLU A 12 -19.39 -8.45 -3.83
N GLU A 13 -19.17 -9.31 -4.81
CA GLU A 13 -18.42 -10.57 -4.63
C GLU A 13 -16.98 -10.32 -4.16
N LEU A 14 -16.32 -9.31 -4.73
CA LEU A 14 -14.97 -8.93 -4.30
C LEU A 14 -14.95 -8.46 -2.84
N LEU A 15 -15.91 -7.64 -2.42
CA LEU A 15 -16.01 -7.18 -1.04
C LEU A 15 -16.26 -8.32 -0.06
N GLU A 16 -17.05 -9.34 -0.44
CA GLU A 16 -17.24 -10.54 0.38
C GLU A 16 -15.92 -11.30 0.55
N LYS A 17 -15.17 -11.50 -0.54
CA LYS A 17 -13.85 -12.16 -0.50
C LYS A 17 -12.85 -11.39 0.37
N VAL A 18 -12.77 -10.08 0.22
CA VAL A 18 -11.87 -9.21 1.02
C VAL A 18 -12.27 -9.27 2.51
N ARG A 19 -13.56 -9.19 2.80
CA ARG A 19 -14.07 -9.28 4.19
C ARG A 19 -13.76 -10.61 4.85
N ALA A 20 -13.73 -11.70 4.08
CA ALA A 20 -13.51 -13.04 4.61
C ALA A 20 -12.09 -13.28 5.13
N VAL A 21 -11.11 -12.49 4.69
CA VAL A 21 -9.68 -12.66 5.02
C VAL A 21 -9.15 -11.64 6.04
N MET A 22 -10.01 -10.78 6.59
CA MET A 22 -9.56 -9.73 7.50
C MET A 22 -10.58 -9.40 8.59
N SER A 23 -10.11 -8.78 9.66
CA SER A 23 -10.97 -8.30 10.74
C SER A 23 -11.87 -7.15 10.29
N PRO A 24 -13.03 -6.90 10.99
CA PRO A 24 -13.91 -5.77 10.67
C PRO A 24 -13.20 -4.40 10.70
N LYS A 25 -12.21 -4.23 11.59
CA LYS A 25 -11.41 -3.00 11.67
C LYS A 25 -10.58 -2.83 10.41
N ARG A 26 -9.89 -3.88 9.97
CA ARG A 26 -9.09 -3.86 8.74
C ARG A 26 -9.96 -3.65 7.51
N PHE A 27 -11.11 -4.30 7.45
CA PHE A 27 -12.05 -4.10 6.36
C PHE A 27 -12.52 -2.64 6.23
N ASN A 28 -12.86 -1.99 7.34
CA ASN A 28 -13.22 -0.57 7.33
C ASN A 28 -12.04 0.32 6.87
N HIS A 29 -10.82 -0.04 7.23
CA HIS A 29 -9.61 0.65 6.77
C HIS A 29 -9.44 0.54 5.25
N VAL A 30 -9.47 -0.66 4.67
CA VAL A 30 -9.29 -0.81 3.21
C VAL A 30 -10.39 -0.12 2.41
N LEU A 31 -11.62 -0.04 2.93
CA LEU A 31 -12.68 0.79 2.33
C LEU A 31 -12.37 2.29 2.43
N GLY A 32 -11.68 2.72 3.47
CA GLY A 32 -11.17 4.08 3.63
C GLY A 32 -10.09 4.39 2.59
N VAL A 33 -9.14 3.46 2.43
CA VAL A 33 -8.05 3.59 1.46
C VAL A 33 -8.57 3.55 0.01
N GLU A 34 -9.54 2.68 -0.31
CA GLU A 34 -10.24 2.69 -1.61
C GLU A 34 -10.75 4.10 -1.94
N ARG A 35 -11.47 4.74 -1.02
CA ARG A 35 -12.01 6.09 -1.22
C ARG A 35 -10.93 7.15 -1.36
N ALA A 36 -9.90 7.10 -0.54
CA ALA A 36 -8.78 8.05 -0.59
C ALA A 36 -8.00 7.91 -1.90
N ALA A 37 -7.74 6.69 -2.35
CA ALA A 37 -7.06 6.41 -3.62
C ALA A 37 -7.87 6.92 -4.81
N ILE A 38 -9.20 6.73 -4.82
CA ILE A 38 -10.10 7.28 -5.85
C ILE A 38 -10.01 8.81 -5.87
N ALA A 39 -10.12 9.46 -4.72
CA ALA A 39 -10.07 10.93 -4.63
C ALA A 39 -8.72 11.49 -5.11
N LEU A 40 -7.60 10.85 -4.72
CA LEU A 40 -6.28 11.23 -5.23
C LEU A 40 -6.16 10.99 -6.74
N ALA A 41 -6.69 9.88 -7.25
CA ALA A 41 -6.67 9.59 -8.69
C ALA A 41 -7.48 10.64 -9.49
N GLU A 42 -8.65 11.02 -9.02
CA GLU A 42 -9.44 12.12 -9.62
C GLU A 42 -8.65 13.41 -9.65
N LYS A 43 -8.03 13.78 -8.53
CA LYS A 43 -7.26 15.01 -8.39
C LYS A 43 -6.04 15.06 -9.31
N TYR A 44 -5.30 13.96 -9.40
CA TYR A 44 -4.05 13.88 -10.17
C TYR A 44 -4.22 13.32 -11.59
N GLY A 45 -5.47 13.18 -12.06
CA GLY A 45 -5.77 12.77 -13.42
C GLY A 45 -5.36 11.34 -13.75
N TYR A 46 -5.53 10.41 -12.80
CA TYR A 46 -5.22 8.99 -12.97
C TYR A 46 -6.50 8.14 -13.05
N ASP A 47 -6.37 6.88 -13.48
CA ASP A 47 -7.48 5.90 -13.54
C ASP A 47 -8.03 5.61 -12.14
N THR A 48 -9.22 6.12 -11.85
CA THR A 48 -9.88 5.98 -10.54
C THR A 48 -10.29 4.56 -10.22
N GLU A 49 -10.61 3.75 -11.23
CA GLU A 49 -10.97 2.36 -11.05
C GLU A 49 -9.74 1.53 -10.67
N LYS A 50 -8.62 1.75 -11.37
CA LYS A 50 -7.34 1.12 -11.05
C LYS A 50 -6.84 1.50 -9.66
N ALA A 51 -6.89 2.79 -9.31
CA ALA A 51 -6.47 3.27 -8.00
C ALA A 51 -7.37 2.76 -6.87
N GLY A 52 -8.69 2.75 -7.08
CA GLY A 52 -9.64 2.22 -6.11
C GLY A 52 -9.42 0.74 -5.83
N LEU A 53 -9.20 -0.07 -6.88
CA LEU A 53 -8.93 -1.50 -6.72
C LEU A 53 -7.61 -1.74 -5.96
N ALA A 54 -6.56 -1.03 -6.32
CA ALA A 54 -5.26 -1.11 -5.63
C ALA A 54 -5.40 -0.74 -4.15
N GLY A 55 -6.10 0.36 -3.84
CA GLY A 55 -6.38 0.78 -2.46
C GLY A 55 -7.23 -0.23 -1.68
N LEU A 56 -8.24 -0.86 -2.31
CA LEU A 56 -9.05 -1.88 -1.67
C LEU A 56 -8.26 -3.14 -1.31
N LEU A 57 -7.26 -3.51 -2.13
CA LEU A 57 -6.52 -4.75 -1.99
C LEU A 57 -5.16 -4.60 -1.30
N HIS A 58 -4.67 -3.38 -1.02
CA HIS A 58 -3.31 -3.17 -0.51
C HIS A 58 -2.99 -3.99 0.74
N ASP A 59 -3.94 -4.15 1.62
CA ASP A 59 -3.82 -4.88 2.89
C ASP A 59 -4.49 -6.28 2.88
N TYR A 60 -4.78 -6.85 1.70
CA TYR A 60 -5.45 -8.16 1.57
C TYR A 60 -4.76 -9.26 2.37
N ALA A 61 -3.44 -9.26 2.39
CA ALA A 61 -2.62 -10.24 3.11
C ALA A 61 -2.20 -9.79 4.52
N LYS A 62 -2.66 -8.64 5.01
CA LYS A 62 -2.17 -8.06 6.29
C LYS A 62 -2.34 -8.96 7.50
N GLU A 63 -3.41 -9.72 7.55
CA GLU A 63 -3.72 -10.60 8.67
C GLU A 63 -3.39 -12.08 8.39
N LEU A 64 -2.63 -12.33 7.33
CA LEU A 64 -2.12 -13.67 6.99
C LEU A 64 -1.12 -14.15 8.06
N PRO A 65 -1.16 -15.44 8.46
CA PRO A 65 -0.17 -16.01 9.35
C PRO A 65 1.26 -15.92 8.81
N ASN A 66 2.23 -15.65 9.67
CA ASN A 66 3.64 -15.53 9.27
C ASN A 66 4.16 -16.76 8.50
N GLN A 67 3.70 -17.94 8.85
CA GLN A 67 4.09 -19.19 8.20
C GLN A 67 3.70 -19.20 6.71
N GLU A 68 2.54 -18.67 6.36
CA GLU A 68 2.10 -18.61 4.96
C GLU A 68 2.99 -17.67 4.13
N PHE A 69 3.47 -16.56 4.69
CA PHE A 69 4.45 -15.71 3.99
C PHE A 69 5.76 -16.43 3.72
N LEU A 70 6.25 -17.21 4.67
CA LEU A 70 7.49 -18.00 4.49
C LEU A 70 7.30 -19.05 3.39
N GLU A 71 6.15 -19.68 3.33
CA GLU A 71 5.78 -20.64 2.28
C GLU A 71 5.68 -19.97 0.90
N LEU A 72 5.10 -18.77 0.82
CA LEU A 72 5.05 -18.00 -0.43
C LEU A 72 6.46 -17.58 -0.89
N ILE A 73 7.34 -17.15 0.02
CA ILE A 73 8.74 -16.82 -0.31
C ILE A 73 9.44 -18.02 -0.95
N ASP A 74 9.28 -19.21 -0.39
CA ASP A 74 9.88 -20.44 -0.92
C ASP A 74 9.22 -20.87 -2.23
N LYS A 75 7.90 -20.85 -2.32
CA LYS A 75 7.10 -21.27 -3.47
C LYS A 75 7.45 -20.45 -4.71
N TYR A 76 7.55 -19.14 -4.56
CA TYR A 76 7.82 -18.21 -5.65
C TYR A 76 9.32 -17.91 -5.82
N LYS A 77 10.19 -18.54 -5.01
CA LYS A 77 11.65 -18.39 -5.06
C LYS A 77 12.07 -16.90 -4.93
N LEU A 78 11.42 -16.19 -4.03
CA LEU A 78 11.72 -14.79 -3.76
C LEU A 78 13.07 -14.66 -3.05
N ASP A 79 13.55 -13.42 -2.92
CA ASP A 79 14.79 -13.16 -2.20
C ASP A 79 14.74 -13.76 -0.78
N PRO A 80 15.62 -14.69 -0.44
CA PRO A 80 15.64 -15.31 0.90
C PRO A 80 15.91 -14.32 2.03
N GLU A 81 16.48 -13.15 1.74
CA GLU A 81 16.66 -12.08 2.72
C GLU A 81 15.32 -11.58 3.28
N LEU A 82 14.22 -11.69 2.52
CA LEU A 82 12.88 -11.35 3.00
C LEU A 82 12.48 -12.15 4.24
N LYS A 83 13.00 -13.38 4.43
CA LYS A 83 12.72 -14.20 5.61
C LYS A 83 13.21 -13.58 6.93
N LYS A 84 14.16 -12.64 6.87
CA LYS A 84 14.67 -11.92 8.04
C LYS A 84 13.76 -10.80 8.53
N TRP A 85 12.74 -10.46 7.73
CA TRP A 85 11.77 -9.40 8.01
C TRP A 85 10.46 -9.99 8.56
N GLY A 86 9.47 -9.15 8.72
CA GLY A 86 8.19 -9.54 9.29
C GLY A 86 7.01 -9.00 8.50
N ASN A 87 5.82 -9.21 9.03
CA ASN A 87 4.55 -8.85 8.41
C ASN A 87 4.51 -7.41 7.85
N ASN A 88 5.15 -6.43 8.51
CA ASN A 88 5.16 -5.04 8.04
C ASN A 88 5.83 -4.85 6.68
N VAL A 89 6.71 -5.77 6.25
CA VAL A 89 7.30 -5.82 4.92
C VAL A 89 6.55 -6.83 4.04
N TRP A 90 6.24 -7.99 4.59
CA TRP A 90 5.71 -9.12 3.84
C TRP A 90 4.33 -8.90 3.26
N HIS A 91 3.42 -8.21 3.97
CA HIS A 91 2.03 -8.08 3.50
C HIS A 91 1.90 -7.31 2.18
N GLY A 92 2.83 -6.39 1.88
CA GLY A 92 2.99 -5.80 0.55
C GLY A 92 3.83 -6.72 -0.36
N MET A 93 5.13 -6.82 -0.07
CA MET A 93 6.10 -7.45 -0.99
C MET A 93 5.85 -8.93 -1.30
N VAL A 94 5.30 -9.68 -0.35
CA VAL A 94 4.97 -11.10 -0.53
C VAL A 94 3.47 -11.30 -0.69
N GLY A 95 2.66 -10.42 -0.12
CA GLY A 95 1.20 -10.51 -0.15
C GLY A 95 0.58 -10.46 -1.54
N ILE A 96 1.25 -9.84 -2.51
CA ILE A 96 0.78 -9.80 -3.92
C ILE A 96 0.59 -11.21 -4.50
N TYR A 97 1.42 -12.17 -4.11
CA TYR A 97 1.31 -13.55 -4.58
C TYR A 97 0.04 -14.23 -4.04
N LYS A 98 -0.36 -13.90 -2.81
CA LYS A 98 -1.63 -14.36 -2.24
C LYS A 98 -2.83 -13.77 -2.99
N ILE A 99 -2.76 -12.47 -3.33
CA ILE A 99 -3.78 -11.80 -4.14
C ILE A 99 -3.92 -12.48 -5.51
N GLN A 100 -2.81 -12.81 -6.16
CA GLN A 100 -2.83 -13.52 -7.44
C GLN A 100 -3.45 -14.91 -7.32
N GLU A 101 -3.11 -15.66 -6.27
CA GLU A 101 -3.66 -17.01 -6.05
C GLU A 101 -5.17 -16.99 -5.77
N ASP A 102 -5.63 -16.09 -4.91
CA ASP A 102 -7.00 -16.09 -4.40
C ASP A 102 -7.97 -15.36 -5.34
N LEU A 103 -7.50 -14.32 -6.02
CA LEU A 103 -8.35 -13.41 -6.81
C LEU A 103 -8.04 -13.46 -8.32
N GLY A 104 -6.93 -14.02 -8.73
CA GLY A 104 -6.54 -14.05 -10.14
C GLY A 104 -6.09 -12.70 -10.70
N LEU A 105 -5.73 -11.73 -9.85
CA LEU A 105 -5.28 -10.41 -10.30
C LEU A 105 -3.95 -10.52 -11.07
N THR A 106 -3.90 -9.97 -12.28
CA THR A 106 -2.72 -10.05 -13.15
C THR A 106 -2.20 -8.67 -13.61
N ASP A 107 -2.94 -7.58 -13.34
CA ASP A 107 -2.48 -6.23 -13.71
C ASP A 107 -1.20 -5.87 -12.94
N SER A 108 -0.10 -5.71 -13.68
CA SER A 108 1.24 -5.50 -13.09
C SER A 108 1.40 -4.15 -12.38
N GLU A 109 0.66 -3.12 -12.80
CA GLU A 109 0.74 -1.80 -12.14
C GLU A 109 0.02 -1.84 -10.79
N ILE A 110 -1.15 -2.50 -10.73
CA ILE A 110 -1.88 -2.68 -9.47
C ILE A 110 -1.04 -3.53 -8.51
N LEU A 111 -0.53 -4.67 -8.97
CA LEU A 111 0.31 -5.55 -8.14
C LEU A 111 1.54 -4.81 -7.61
N ARG A 112 2.24 -4.05 -8.47
CA ARG A 112 3.40 -3.27 -8.06
C ARG A 112 3.04 -2.22 -7.00
N SER A 113 1.97 -1.47 -7.20
CA SER A 113 1.56 -0.45 -6.22
C SER A 113 1.23 -1.05 -4.85
N ILE A 114 0.63 -2.25 -4.83
CA ILE A 114 0.39 -3.02 -3.61
C ILE A 114 1.71 -3.54 -3.02
N GLU A 115 2.60 -4.09 -3.85
CA GLU A 115 3.89 -4.62 -3.42
C GLU A 115 4.68 -3.60 -2.58
N ILE A 116 4.74 -2.35 -3.06
CA ILE A 116 5.61 -1.34 -2.46
C ILE A 116 4.88 -0.35 -1.54
N HIS A 117 3.59 -0.54 -1.26
CA HIS A 117 2.79 0.47 -0.51
C HIS A 117 3.30 0.76 0.91
N THR A 118 4.11 -0.12 1.51
CA THR A 118 4.67 0.11 2.85
C THR A 118 6.10 0.61 2.85
N VAL A 119 6.87 0.22 1.85
CA VAL A 119 8.32 0.49 1.81
C VAL A 119 8.69 1.56 0.77
N GLY A 120 7.77 1.84 -0.16
CA GLY A 120 8.00 2.72 -1.27
C GLY A 120 8.98 2.16 -2.31
N SER A 121 9.53 3.04 -3.14
CA SER A 121 10.61 2.76 -4.09
C SER A 121 11.30 4.06 -4.45
N HIS A 122 12.56 4.03 -4.87
CA HIS A 122 13.27 5.20 -5.39
C HIS A 122 12.63 5.73 -6.70
N GLU A 123 11.93 4.87 -7.43
CA GLU A 123 11.10 5.23 -8.57
C GLU A 123 9.67 4.77 -8.32
N MET A 124 8.73 5.71 -8.28
CA MET A 124 7.31 5.45 -8.07
C MET A 124 6.47 6.04 -9.20
N SER A 125 5.63 5.21 -9.79
CA SER A 125 4.60 5.65 -10.73
C SER A 125 3.54 6.51 -10.02
N THR A 126 2.65 7.14 -10.76
CA THR A 126 1.53 7.87 -10.17
C THR A 126 0.64 6.96 -9.33
N LEU A 127 0.38 5.72 -9.76
CA LEU A 127 -0.41 4.76 -9.00
C LEU A 127 0.30 4.35 -7.69
N ASP A 128 1.61 4.08 -7.76
CA ASP A 128 2.40 3.74 -6.58
C ASP A 128 2.29 4.82 -5.50
N LYS A 129 2.45 6.08 -5.88
CA LYS A 129 2.33 7.23 -4.98
C LYS A 129 0.91 7.38 -4.43
N ILE A 130 -0.11 7.19 -5.27
CA ILE A 130 -1.52 7.27 -4.84
C ILE A 130 -1.81 6.23 -3.76
N VAL A 131 -1.42 4.98 -3.96
CA VAL A 131 -1.71 3.90 -2.99
C VAL A 131 -0.93 4.10 -1.70
N TYR A 132 0.37 4.44 -1.80
CA TYR A 132 1.25 4.75 -0.67
C TYR A 132 0.64 5.84 0.20
N VAL A 133 0.31 6.98 -0.38
CA VAL A 133 -0.26 8.14 0.34
C VAL A 133 -1.68 7.87 0.83
N ALA A 134 -2.53 7.18 0.05
CA ALA A 134 -3.92 6.89 0.42
C ALA A 134 -4.02 6.06 1.71
N ASP A 135 -3.14 5.07 1.90
CA ASP A 135 -3.06 4.29 3.15
C ASP A 135 -2.76 5.19 4.35
N TYR A 136 -1.86 6.14 4.19
CA TYR A 136 -1.43 7.03 5.26
C TYR A 136 -2.50 8.05 5.66
N ILE A 137 -3.27 8.58 4.70
CA ILE A 137 -4.19 9.72 4.93
C ILE A 137 -5.67 9.35 5.00
N GLU A 138 -6.07 8.07 4.81
CA GLU A 138 -7.49 7.70 4.77
C GLU A 138 -8.25 8.22 6.01
N HIS A 139 -9.55 8.47 5.85
CA HIS A 139 -10.34 9.27 6.80
C HIS A 139 -10.44 8.70 8.23
N ASN A 140 -10.27 7.36 8.41
CA ASN A 140 -10.27 6.74 9.75
C ASN A 140 -8.91 6.84 10.45
N ARG A 141 -7.87 7.28 9.77
CA ARG A 141 -6.56 7.52 10.39
C ARG A 141 -6.64 8.68 11.37
N ASN A 142 -6.16 8.44 12.60
CA ASN A 142 -6.12 9.42 13.66
C ASN A 142 -4.80 9.27 14.43
N PHE A 143 -3.77 9.95 13.95
CA PHE A 143 -2.44 10.04 14.58
C PHE A 143 -1.89 11.46 14.44
N PRO A 144 -0.88 11.85 15.23
CA PRO A 144 -0.27 13.17 15.08
C PRO A 144 0.19 13.41 13.63
N LEU A 145 -0.04 14.61 13.11
CA LEU A 145 0.33 15.07 11.76
C LEU A 145 -0.52 14.50 10.61
N VAL A 146 -1.53 13.66 10.84
CA VAL A 146 -2.37 13.13 9.74
C VAL A 146 -3.09 14.24 8.96
N GLU A 147 -3.54 15.30 9.65
CA GLU A 147 -4.18 16.44 8.98
C GLU A 147 -3.18 17.24 8.12
N GLU A 148 -1.94 17.35 8.57
CA GLU A 148 -0.87 17.96 7.78
C GLU A 148 -0.54 17.11 6.56
N ALA A 149 -0.46 15.78 6.72
CA ALA A 149 -0.28 14.85 5.60
C ALA A 149 -1.39 14.99 4.54
N ARG A 150 -2.65 15.14 4.97
CA ARG A 150 -3.79 15.41 4.07
C ARG A 150 -3.62 16.71 3.29
N GLN A 151 -3.21 17.78 3.98
CA GLN A 151 -2.95 19.09 3.33
C GLN A 151 -1.78 19.02 2.33
N VAL A 152 -0.72 18.29 2.66
CA VAL A 152 0.40 18.08 1.75
C VAL A 152 -0.02 17.26 0.53
N ALA A 153 -0.82 16.21 0.73
CA ALA A 153 -1.36 15.39 -0.37
C ALA A 153 -2.29 16.18 -1.32
N GLU A 154 -2.92 17.26 -0.81
CA GLU A 154 -3.68 18.19 -1.64
C GLU A 154 -2.78 19.06 -2.54
N GLN A 155 -1.52 19.22 -2.22
CA GLN A 155 -0.59 20.08 -2.97
C GLN A 155 0.25 19.30 -3.99
N SER A 156 0.82 18.16 -3.59
CA SER A 156 1.72 17.35 -4.41
C SER A 156 1.84 15.92 -3.88
N LEU A 157 1.70 14.93 -4.78
CA LEU A 157 1.97 13.53 -4.44
C LEU A 157 3.44 13.31 -4.04
N ASP A 158 4.39 13.95 -4.72
CA ASP A 158 5.82 13.80 -4.40
C ASP A 158 6.14 14.34 -3.00
N LYS A 159 5.57 15.49 -2.64
CA LYS A 159 5.68 16.05 -1.29
C LYS A 159 5.01 15.14 -0.25
N ALA A 160 3.86 14.54 -0.59
CA ALA A 160 3.16 13.63 0.32
C ALA A 160 3.95 12.34 0.57
N VAL A 161 4.54 11.74 -0.47
CA VAL A 161 5.45 10.58 -0.32
C VAL A 161 6.64 10.95 0.56
N ALA A 162 7.27 12.11 0.31
CA ALA A 162 8.39 12.59 1.11
C ALA A 162 8.00 12.78 2.59
N PHE A 163 6.86 13.43 2.84
CA PHE A 163 6.33 13.68 4.18
C PHE A 163 6.10 12.37 4.95
N GLU A 164 5.35 11.44 4.35
CA GLU A 164 5.07 10.13 4.94
C GLU A 164 6.35 9.33 5.22
N THR A 165 7.26 9.28 4.23
CA THR A 165 8.50 8.50 4.37
C THR A 165 9.39 9.05 5.47
N VAL A 166 9.53 10.39 5.58
CA VAL A 166 10.28 11.02 6.68
C VAL A 166 9.71 10.61 8.03
N HIS A 167 8.40 10.75 8.24
CA HIS A 167 7.77 10.43 9.53
C HIS A 167 7.78 8.93 9.82
N THR A 168 7.72 8.08 8.79
CA THR A 168 7.90 6.63 8.94
C THR A 168 9.30 6.28 9.41
N VAL A 169 10.33 6.86 8.80
CA VAL A 169 11.74 6.66 9.20
C VAL A 169 11.99 7.19 10.62
N GLU A 170 11.48 8.38 10.94
CA GLU A 170 11.56 8.96 12.30
C GLU A 170 10.90 8.05 13.33
N HIS A 171 9.70 7.56 13.06
CA HIS A 171 8.97 6.65 13.94
C HIS A 171 9.75 5.36 14.18
N LEU A 172 10.22 4.69 13.13
CA LEU A 172 10.97 3.44 13.24
C LEU A 172 12.28 3.65 14.01
N ALA A 173 13.01 4.72 13.74
CA ALA A 173 14.25 5.05 14.42
C ALA A 173 14.00 5.37 15.91
N HIS A 174 12.95 6.13 16.22
CA HIS A 174 12.57 6.46 17.60
C HIS A 174 12.21 5.21 18.42
N GLN A 175 11.56 4.23 17.78
CA GLN A 175 11.21 2.95 18.40
C GLN A 175 12.37 1.91 18.41
N ALA A 176 13.55 2.28 17.91
CA ALA A 176 14.68 1.38 17.70
C ALA A 176 14.32 0.11 16.88
N LEU A 177 13.41 0.27 15.90
CA LEU A 177 13.00 -0.79 14.99
C LEU A 177 13.87 -0.79 13.72
N PRO A 178 14.13 -1.97 13.12
CA PRO A 178 14.89 -2.05 11.89
C PRO A 178 14.12 -1.36 10.74
N ILE A 179 14.86 -0.67 9.90
CA ILE A 179 14.32 0.01 8.71
C ILE A 179 14.68 -0.83 7.49
N PHE A 180 13.67 -1.23 6.72
CA PHE A 180 13.89 -1.98 5.48
C PHE A 180 14.71 -1.14 4.50
N PRO A 181 15.74 -1.68 3.84
CA PRO A 181 16.64 -0.90 3.00
C PRO A 181 15.94 -0.05 1.95
N GLN A 182 14.93 -0.61 1.28
CA GLN A 182 14.15 0.10 0.26
C GLN A 182 13.41 1.34 0.82
N THR A 183 13.02 1.34 2.10
CA THR A 183 12.43 2.53 2.75
C THR A 183 13.43 3.68 2.84
N LEU A 184 14.72 3.38 3.07
CA LEU A 184 15.78 4.40 3.05
C LEU A 184 16.08 4.88 1.62
N GLU A 185 15.97 4.01 0.63
CA GLU A 185 16.07 4.40 -0.78
C GLU A 185 14.94 5.36 -1.16
N THR A 186 13.71 5.06 -0.73
CA THR A 186 12.55 5.94 -0.90
C THR A 186 12.77 7.29 -0.22
N TYR A 187 13.24 7.29 1.04
CA TYR A 187 13.60 8.52 1.75
C TYR A 187 14.61 9.36 0.96
N ASN A 188 15.70 8.75 0.53
CA ASN A 188 16.76 9.46 -0.21
C ASN A 188 16.26 10.02 -1.55
N ALA A 189 15.35 9.31 -2.21
CA ALA A 189 14.80 9.74 -3.49
C ALA A 189 13.80 10.90 -3.36
N PHE A 190 13.03 10.97 -2.26
CA PHE A 190 11.92 11.93 -2.14
C PHE A 190 12.16 13.07 -1.15
N VAL A 191 13.06 12.95 -0.18
CA VAL A 191 13.25 13.94 0.90
C VAL A 191 13.54 15.37 0.39
N HIS A 192 14.08 15.52 -0.80
CA HIS A 192 14.36 16.83 -1.39
C HIS A 192 13.08 17.64 -1.71
N TYR A 193 11.94 16.99 -1.94
CA TYR A 193 10.66 17.67 -2.18
C TYR A 193 10.11 18.45 -0.97
N LEU A 194 10.66 18.21 0.23
CA LEU A 194 10.29 18.97 1.45
C LEU A 194 11.11 20.25 1.64
N LYS A 195 12.13 20.49 0.82
CA LYS A 195 13.02 21.65 0.95
C LYS A 195 12.59 22.86 0.10
N ASP A 196 11.60 22.65 -0.74
CA ASP A 196 11.00 23.66 -1.63
C ASP A 196 9.61 24.04 -1.08
#